data_4c6d045e1f1c6f8734a901ac0989c6f4
#
_entry.id   4c6d045e1f1c6f8734a901ac0989c6f4
#
_cell.length_a   1.000
_cell.length_b   1.000
_cell.length_c   1.000
_cell.angle_alpha   90.00
_cell.angle_beta   90.00
_cell.angle_gamma   90.00
#
_symmetry.space_group_name_H-M   'P 1'
#
loop_
_entity.id
_entity.type
_entity.pdbx_description
1 polymer ?
#
loop_
_entity_poly.entity_id
_entity_poly.type
_entity_poly.pdbx_seq_one_letter_code
_entity_poly.pdbx_strand_id
1 'polypeptide(L)'
;MRKAILMCTCSFACPSMKDINFSELSERIRLELENNFMLLHPRLCEENGEQLMKDLLKDDVMYITTACKEEKQKELLRDGFALANVSMDKNWKPISLSFKDTNTVFEEIKKALQEE
;
A
#
# COMPACT_ATOMS: atom_id res chain seq x y z
N MET A 1 -1.43 12.97 11.38
CA MET A 1 -1.73 11.52 11.35
C MET A 1 -0.48 10.76 10.93
N ARG A 2 -0.16 9.69 11.63
CA ARG A 2 0.98 8.85 11.25
C ARG A 2 0.70 8.19 9.91
N LYS A 3 1.71 7.86 9.15
CA LYS A 3 1.56 7.27 7.82
C LYS A 3 2.33 5.97 7.73
N ALA A 4 1.66 4.92 7.26
CA ALA A 4 2.25 3.61 7.04
C ALA A 4 2.03 3.18 5.60
N ILE A 5 2.89 2.31 5.11
CA ILE A 5 2.82 1.81 3.73
C ILE A 5 2.47 0.34 3.76
N LEU A 6 1.40 -0.02 3.05
CA LEU A 6 1.02 -1.42 2.83
C LEU A 6 1.23 -1.71 1.35
N MET A 7 2.23 -2.51 1.04
CA MET A 7 2.59 -2.81 -0.35
C MET A 7 2.16 -4.22 -0.72
N CYS A 8 1.27 -4.32 -1.71
CA CYS A 8 0.85 -5.61 -2.27
C CYS A 8 1.74 -5.92 -3.46
N THR A 9 2.50 -7.00 -3.38
CA THR A 9 3.43 -7.37 -4.45
C THR A 9 2.80 -8.27 -5.50
N CYS A 10 1.57 -8.71 -5.27
CA CYS A 10 0.85 -9.66 -6.14
C CYS A 10 1.70 -10.90 -6.44
N SER A 11 2.38 -11.43 -5.40
CA SER A 11 3.29 -12.57 -5.47
C SER A 11 4.41 -12.38 -6.51
N PHE A 12 4.75 -11.13 -6.84
CA PHE A 12 5.75 -10.75 -7.86
C PHE A 12 5.40 -11.25 -9.26
N ALA A 13 4.14 -11.61 -9.51
CA ALA A 13 3.73 -12.27 -10.74
C ALA A 13 2.80 -11.44 -11.65
N CYS A 14 2.34 -10.27 -11.19
CA CYS A 14 1.43 -9.46 -12.01
C CYS A 14 2.15 -8.81 -13.19
N PRO A 15 1.74 -9.09 -14.45
CA PRO A 15 2.41 -8.52 -15.62
C PRO A 15 2.41 -6.99 -15.66
N SER A 16 1.40 -6.34 -15.08
CA SER A 16 1.33 -4.87 -15.07
C SER A 16 2.37 -4.24 -14.14
N MET A 17 3.00 -5.04 -13.28
CA MET A 17 4.01 -4.58 -12.33
C MET A 17 5.42 -5.04 -12.69
N LYS A 18 5.61 -5.52 -13.91
CA LYS A 18 6.89 -6.11 -14.34
C LYS A 18 8.09 -5.16 -14.26
N ASP A 19 7.86 -3.86 -14.38
CA ASP A 19 8.93 -2.86 -14.36
C ASP A 19 9.26 -2.35 -12.97
N ILE A 20 8.64 -2.91 -11.94
CA ILE A 20 8.90 -2.54 -10.56
C ILE A 20 9.85 -3.54 -9.93
N ASN A 21 10.98 -3.03 -9.45
CA ASN A 21 11.89 -3.80 -8.62
C ASN A 21 11.51 -3.57 -7.17
N PHE A 22 10.74 -4.49 -6.59
CA PHE A 22 10.23 -4.34 -5.23
C PHE A 22 11.34 -4.29 -4.19
N SER A 23 12.41 -5.02 -4.41
CA SER A 23 13.57 -5.01 -3.51
C SER A 23 14.22 -3.63 -3.48
N GLU A 24 14.48 -3.05 -4.65
CA GLU A 24 15.04 -1.70 -4.76
C GLU A 24 14.10 -0.65 -4.19
N LEU A 25 12.82 -0.75 -4.51
CA LEU A 25 11.81 0.19 -4.04
C LEU A 25 11.74 0.20 -2.52
N SER A 26 11.65 -0.97 -1.89
CA SER A 26 11.57 -1.07 -0.45
C SER A 26 12.84 -0.56 0.24
N GLU A 27 14.01 -0.82 -0.35
CA GLU A 27 15.29 -0.34 0.16
C GLU A 27 15.37 1.18 0.11
N ARG A 28 14.97 1.78 -1.02
CA ARG A 28 14.95 3.24 -1.16
C ARG A 28 14.00 3.90 -0.17
N ILE A 29 12.83 3.31 0.02
CA ILE A 29 11.86 3.84 1.00
C ILE A 29 12.44 3.80 2.39
N ARG A 30 13.03 2.66 2.76
CA ARG A 30 13.63 2.48 4.09
C ARG A 30 14.73 3.50 4.37
N LEU A 31 15.57 3.76 3.38
CA LEU A 31 16.74 4.63 3.56
C LEU A 31 16.44 6.11 3.43
N GLU A 32 15.45 6.49 2.63
CA GLU A 32 15.25 7.88 2.24
C GLU A 32 13.95 8.53 2.74
N LEU A 33 12.95 7.74 3.14
CA LEU A 33 11.64 8.27 3.48
C LEU A 33 11.22 7.92 4.91
N GLU A 34 10.78 8.91 5.66
CA GLU A 34 10.23 8.69 6.99
C GLU A 34 8.79 8.18 6.89
N ASN A 35 8.49 7.11 7.60
CA ASN A 35 7.15 6.55 7.68
C ASN A 35 7.03 5.79 9.00
N ASN A 36 5.80 5.51 9.42
CA ASN A 36 5.56 4.79 10.66
C ASN A 36 6.04 3.34 10.57
N PHE A 37 5.67 2.68 9.46
CA PHE A 37 6.19 1.36 9.10
C PHE A 37 5.82 1.06 7.66
N MET A 38 6.50 0.08 7.08
CA MET A 38 6.19 -0.42 5.74
C MET A 38 6.08 -1.94 5.82
N LEU A 39 5.02 -2.47 5.22
CA LEU A 39 4.77 -3.90 5.18
C LEU A 39 4.55 -4.34 3.74
N LEU A 40 5.24 -5.37 3.31
CA LEU A 40 5.01 -5.99 2.01
C LEU A 40 4.21 -7.27 2.22
N HIS A 41 3.13 -7.44 1.44
CA HIS A 41 2.28 -8.61 1.51
C HIS A 41 2.08 -9.16 0.11
N PRO A 42 2.13 -10.49 -0.08
CA PRO A 42 1.99 -11.06 -1.42
C PRO A 42 0.63 -10.80 -2.06
N ARG A 43 -0.45 -10.82 -1.30
CA ARG A 43 -1.80 -10.55 -1.83
C ARG A 43 -2.74 -10.04 -0.75
N LEU A 44 -2.79 -8.72 -0.59
CA LEU A 44 -3.66 -8.09 0.41
C LEU A 44 -5.16 -8.37 0.17
N CYS A 45 -5.54 -8.63 -1.07
CA CYS A 45 -6.94 -8.88 -1.43
C CYS A 45 -7.44 -10.28 -1.07
N GLU A 46 -6.58 -11.17 -0.61
CA GLU A 46 -6.98 -12.51 -0.18
C GLU A 46 -7.38 -12.52 1.29
N GLU A 47 -7.96 -13.62 1.73
CA GLU A 47 -8.45 -13.79 3.10
C GLU A 47 -7.39 -13.48 4.15
N ASN A 48 -6.16 -13.95 3.97
CA ASN A 48 -5.11 -13.67 4.96
C ASN A 48 -4.71 -12.20 4.99
N GLY A 49 -4.84 -11.49 3.86
CA GLY A 49 -4.65 -10.05 3.81
C GLY A 49 -5.74 -9.32 4.58
N GLU A 50 -6.99 -9.76 4.46
CA GLU A 50 -8.11 -9.20 5.21
C GLU A 50 -7.93 -9.41 6.73
N GLN A 51 -7.47 -10.59 7.14
CA GLN A 51 -7.20 -10.87 8.55
C GLN A 51 -6.05 -10.02 9.07
N LEU A 52 -5.02 -9.83 8.27
CA LEU A 52 -3.92 -8.94 8.62
C LEU A 52 -4.44 -7.51 8.86
N MET A 53 -5.28 -7.01 7.95
CA MET A 53 -5.83 -5.67 8.07
C MET A 53 -6.70 -5.54 9.32
N LYS A 54 -7.51 -6.55 9.62
CA LYS A 54 -8.33 -6.58 10.83
C LYS A 54 -7.49 -6.38 12.08
N ASP A 55 -6.33 -7.03 12.14
CA ASP A 55 -5.47 -6.98 13.32
C ASP A 55 -4.55 -5.75 13.34
N LEU A 56 -4.22 -5.22 12.15
CA LEU A 56 -3.21 -4.18 12.00
C LEU A 56 -3.77 -2.76 11.98
N LEU A 57 -4.89 -2.54 11.26
CA LEU A 57 -5.36 -1.19 10.98
C LEU A 57 -5.85 -0.46 12.23
N LYS A 58 -5.47 0.82 12.33
CA LYS A 58 -5.89 1.71 13.40
C LYS A 58 -6.42 3.01 12.82
N ASP A 59 -7.33 3.65 13.51
CA ASP A 59 -8.01 4.85 13.01
C ASP A 59 -7.18 6.13 13.09
N ASP A 60 -6.00 6.07 13.72
CA ASP A 60 -5.09 7.21 13.83
C ASP A 60 -3.91 7.14 12.85
N VAL A 61 -3.99 6.24 11.87
CA VAL A 61 -2.93 6.04 10.87
C VAL A 61 -3.49 6.17 9.47
N MET A 62 -2.78 6.91 8.61
CA MET A 62 -3.07 6.95 7.18
C MET A 62 -2.31 5.81 6.50
N TYR A 63 -3.05 4.92 5.84
CA TYR A 63 -2.44 3.79 5.15
C TYR A 63 -2.30 4.08 3.66
N ILE A 64 -1.05 4.18 3.20
CA ILE A 64 -0.73 4.32 1.80
C ILE A 64 -0.62 2.91 1.23
N THR A 65 -1.62 2.52 0.42
CA THR A 65 -1.65 1.17 -0.14
C THR A 65 -1.14 1.21 -1.57
N THR A 66 -0.02 0.53 -1.81
CA THR A 66 0.57 0.43 -3.14
C THR A 66 0.24 -0.95 -3.70
N ALA A 67 -0.57 -0.99 -4.74
CA ALA A 67 -1.11 -2.24 -5.28
C ALA A 67 -1.60 -2.02 -6.72
N CYS A 68 -2.62 -2.76 -7.13
CA CYS A 68 -3.22 -2.61 -8.45
C CYS A 68 -3.95 -1.26 -8.60
N LYS A 69 -4.68 -1.07 -9.68
CA LYS A 69 -5.36 0.21 -9.97
C LYS A 69 -6.25 0.65 -8.80
N GLU A 70 -6.38 1.97 -8.64
CA GLU A 70 -7.11 2.55 -7.51
C GLU A 70 -8.53 2.01 -7.36
N GLU A 71 -9.30 1.95 -8.45
CA GLU A 71 -10.66 1.44 -8.40
C GLU A 71 -10.71 -0.01 -7.92
N LYS A 72 -9.75 -0.81 -8.37
CA LYS A 72 -9.64 -2.21 -7.97
C LYS A 72 -9.23 -2.34 -6.52
N GLN A 73 -8.30 -1.52 -6.06
CA GLN A 73 -7.92 -1.48 -4.65
C GLN A 73 -9.11 -1.17 -3.76
N LYS A 74 -9.90 -0.16 -4.13
CA LYS A 74 -11.07 0.23 -3.36
C LYS A 74 -12.04 -0.92 -3.19
N GLU A 75 -12.29 -1.65 -4.27
CA GLU A 75 -13.17 -2.81 -4.26
C GLU A 75 -12.60 -3.95 -3.42
N LEU A 76 -11.31 -4.28 -3.60
CA LEU A 76 -10.68 -5.43 -2.98
C LEU A 76 -10.31 -5.23 -1.52
N LEU A 77 -9.99 -3.99 -1.11
CA LEU A 77 -9.56 -3.70 0.26
C LEU A 77 -10.69 -3.26 1.17
N ARG A 78 -11.87 -2.99 0.63
CA ARG A 78 -13.04 -2.52 1.38
C ARG A 78 -13.36 -3.42 2.56
N ASP A 79 -13.34 -4.74 2.34
CA ASP A 79 -13.71 -5.67 3.39
C ASP A 79 -12.70 -5.70 4.54
N GLY A 80 -11.41 -5.56 4.22
CA GLY A 80 -10.38 -5.50 5.24
C GLY A 80 -10.52 -4.27 6.14
N PHE A 81 -10.79 -3.11 5.54
CA PHE A 81 -11.04 -1.90 6.31
C PHE A 81 -12.31 -2.03 7.16
N ALA A 82 -13.36 -2.62 6.61
CA ALA A 82 -14.60 -2.84 7.35
C ALA A 82 -14.39 -3.78 8.55
N LEU A 83 -13.65 -4.87 8.35
CA LEU A 83 -13.33 -5.81 9.43
C LEU A 83 -12.54 -5.13 10.56
N ALA A 84 -11.67 -4.20 10.22
CA ALA A 84 -10.88 -3.44 11.19
C ALA A 84 -11.65 -2.30 11.83
N ASN A 85 -12.84 -2.00 11.32
CA ASN A 85 -13.64 -0.85 11.74
C ASN A 85 -12.91 0.47 11.56
N VAL A 86 -12.20 0.61 10.43
CA VAL A 86 -11.42 1.80 10.07
C VAL A 86 -11.97 2.38 8.77
N SER A 87 -12.14 3.69 8.73
CA SER A 87 -12.73 4.37 7.57
C SER A 87 -11.75 4.50 6.40
N MET A 88 -12.13 4.01 5.24
CA MET A 88 -11.34 4.23 4.02
C MET A 88 -11.28 5.72 3.66
N ASP A 89 -12.35 6.46 3.89
CA ASP A 89 -12.38 7.88 3.55
C ASP A 89 -11.34 8.70 4.30
N LYS A 90 -11.04 8.31 5.54
CA LYS A 90 -10.10 9.04 6.39
C LYS A 90 -8.71 8.45 6.43
N ASN A 91 -8.59 7.14 6.24
CA ASN A 91 -7.38 6.39 6.59
C ASN A 91 -6.72 5.69 5.41
N TRP A 92 -7.13 6.01 4.18
CA TRP A 92 -6.65 5.31 3.00
C TRP A 92 -6.19 6.26 1.90
N LYS A 93 -4.99 6.02 1.38
CA LYS A 93 -4.42 6.74 0.24
C LYS A 93 -3.87 5.72 -0.76
N PRO A 94 -4.56 5.45 -1.88
CA PRO A 94 -4.09 4.45 -2.84
C PRO A 94 -3.03 5.00 -3.79
N ILE A 95 -2.09 4.12 -4.15
CA ILE A 95 -1.15 4.37 -5.24
C ILE A 95 -1.16 3.14 -6.13
N SER A 96 -1.44 3.33 -7.42
CA SER A 96 -1.43 2.24 -8.38
C SER A 96 0.00 1.90 -8.77
N LEU A 97 0.32 0.60 -8.80
CA LEU A 97 1.60 0.10 -9.29
C LEU A 97 1.52 -0.31 -10.77
N SER A 98 0.30 -0.34 -11.34
CA SER A 98 0.07 -0.85 -12.69
C SER A 98 0.76 0.00 -13.75
N PHE A 99 1.58 -0.66 -14.59
CA PHE A 99 2.28 -0.04 -15.73
C PHE A 99 3.19 1.12 -15.36
N LYS A 100 3.78 1.06 -14.17
CA LYS A 100 4.73 2.06 -13.68
C LYS A 100 6.08 1.42 -13.42
N ASP A 101 7.13 2.24 -13.37
CA ASP A 101 8.46 1.78 -13.00
C ASP A 101 8.76 2.12 -11.53
N THR A 102 9.86 1.59 -11.04
CA THR A 102 10.30 1.76 -9.66
C THR A 102 10.42 3.24 -9.27
N ASN A 103 11.04 4.04 -10.12
CA ASN A 103 11.28 5.46 -9.79
C ASN A 103 9.97 6.25 -9.72
N THR A 104 9.06 6.02 -10.66
CA THR A 104 7.76 6.70 -10.68
C THR A 104 6.99 6.39 -9.39
N VAL A 105 6.94 5.12 -9.00
CA VAL A 105 6.26 4.70 -7.77
C VAL A 105 6.93 5.31 -6.54
N PHE A 106 8.26 5.30 -6.50
CA PHE A 106 9.00 5.91 -5.39
C PHE A 106 8.63 7.38 -5.22
N GLU A 107 8.58 8.15 -6.31
CA GLU A 107 8.25 9.57 -6.25
C GLU A 107 6.80 9.78 -5.80
N GLU A 108 5.87 8.93 -6.22
CA GLU A 108 4.48 9.03 -5.77
C GLU A 108 4.33 8.73 -4.29
N ILE A 109 5.06 7.72 -3.78
CA ILE A 109 5.07 7.39 -2.35
C ILE A 109 5.66 8.56 -1.55
N LYS A 110 6.77 9.11 -2.02
CA LYS A 110 7.41 10.26 -1.38
C LYS A 110 6.43 11.41 -1.26
N LYS A 111 5.73 11.73 -2.34
CA LYS A 111 4.73 12.79 -2.33
C LYS A 111 3.60 12.51 -1.33
N ALA A 112 3.10 11.28 -1.32
CA ALA A 112 2.02 10.90 -0.40
C ALA A 112 2.46 11.00 1.06
N LEU A 113 3.70 10.64 1.36
CA LEU A 113 4.24 10.74 2.73
C LEU A 113 4.43 12.19 3.16
N GLN A 114 4.66 13.11 2.22
CA GLN A 114 4.88 14.52 2.52
C GLN A 114 3.59 15.35 2.55
N GLU A 115 2.47 14.81 2.11
CA GLU A 115 1.17 15.49 2.17
C GLU A 115 0.66 15.58 3.61
N GLU A 116 -0.05 16.64 3.93
CA GLU A 116 -0.65 16.83 5.25
C GLU A 116 -2.11 16.35 5.32
#